data_75b286605b2429910443c142bff4248b
#
_entry.id   75b286605b2429910443c142bff4248b
#
_cell.length_a   1.000
_cell.length_b   1.000
_cell.length_c   1.000
_cell.angle_alpha   90.00
_cell.angle_beta   90.00
_cell.angle_gamma   90.00
#
_symmetry.space_group_name_H-M   'P 1'
#
loop_
_entity.id
_entity.type
_entity.pdbx_description
1 polymer ?
#
loop_
_entity_poly.entity_id
_entity_poly.type
_entity_poly.pdbx_seq_one_letter_code
_entity_poly.pdbx_strand_id
1 'polypeptide(L)'
;MFSQFFGNFLLNQKLVTPEQLADGIQEVQKIHKRIGELAIRYGYLTKEQVEQVHIMQAEKDKRFGELVVEAGYMSAEEMEKLLSLQKNDYEVLCKVLTDSGVISKADCYHALDDFMAKYKLEDIDKLSLLQTTKINILINDFFDLTGLENSEIFMKYLTLLFNNITRFIGTDFTPYKEFLMKEPTDQRFFSQKIVGEFSAHSACYASEETLIAMASRYAEEEFTEYDEYVQASICDFLNLHNGIFTVNMSNEMQMELTLEPPAENDCQIDFSKTVYCVPVNFPFGTVYFVIANA
;
A
#
# COMPACT_ATOMS: atom_id res chain seq x y z
N MET A 1 -5.83 -0.46 5.01
CA MET A 1 -5.74 -1.21 3.72
C MET A 1 -7.08 -1.79 3.26
N PHE A 2 -7.95 -2.36 4.10
CA PHE A 2 -9.27 -2.85 3.69
C PHE A 2 -10.17 -1.78 3.06
N SER A 3 -10.16 -0.57 3.58
CA SER A 3 -10.93 0.57 3.06
C SER A 3 -10.57 0.91 1.61
N GLN A 4 -9.30 0.76 1.22
CA GLN A 4 -8.82 1.02 -0.13
C GLN A 4 -9.42 0.02 -1.15
N PHE A 5 -9.44 -1.26 -0.79
CA PHE A 5 -10.06 -2.30 -1.61
C PHE A 5 -11.59 -2.24 -1.58
N PHE A 6 -12.18 -1.90 -0.43
CA PHE A 6 -13.61 -1.66 -0.33
C PHE A 6 -14.03 -0.45 -1.17
N GLY A 7 -13.25 0.62 -1.19
CA GLY A 7 -13.48 1.75 -2.08
C GLY A 7 -13.51 1.34 -3.55
N ASN A 8 -12.56 0.52 -4.01
CA ASN A 8 -12.58 -0.03 -5.36
C ASN A 8 -13.84 -0.92 -5.61
N PHE A 9 -14.27 -1.69 -4.61
CA PHE A 9 -15.48 -2.49 -4.71
C PHE A 9 -16.72 -1.61 -4.94
N LEU A 10 -16.85 -0.49 -4.22
CA LEU A 10 -17.93 0.48 -4.40
C LEU A 10 -17.92 1.10 -5.80
N LEU A 11 -16.74 1.43 -6.34
CA LEU A 11 -16.58 1.91 -7.73
C LEU A 11 -17.05 0.88 -8.75
N ASN A 12 -16.66 -0.38 -8.59
CA ASN A 12 -17.04 -1.47 -9.51
C ASN A 12 -18.54 -1.75 -9.48
N GLN A 13 -19.20 -1.54 -8.33
CA GLN A 13 -20.66 -1.61 -8.18
C GLN A 13 -21.37 -0.34 -8.69
N LYS A 14 -20.61 0.68 -9.15
CA LYS A 14 -21.14 1.99 -9.59
C LYS A 14 -21.97 2.72 -8.51
N LEU A 15 -21.64 2.47 -7.26
CA LEU A 15 -22.30 3.11 -6.10
C LEU A 15 -21.70 4.48 -5.78
N VAL A 16 -20.46 4.71 -6.22
CA VAL A 16 -19.75 5.99 -6.08
C VAL A 16 -18.99 6.31 -7.38
N THR A 17 -18.69 7.59 -7.61
CA THR A 17 -17.74 8.00 -8.65
C THR A 17 -16.30 8.04 -8.11
N PRO A 18 -15.26 8.05 -8.98
CA PRO A 18 -13.88 8.21 -8.53
C PRO A 18 -13.65 9.46 -7.68
N GLU A 19 -14.26 10.60 -8.05
CA GLU A 19 -14.15 11.86 -7.33
C GLU A 19 -14.79 11.76 -5.95
N GLN A 20 -16.01 11.22 -5.86
CA GLN A 20 -16.72 11.02 -4.60
C GLN A 20 -15.96 10.08 -3.66
N LEU A 21 -15.32 9.05 -4.19
CA LEU A 21 -14.51 8.14 -3.40
C LEU A 21 -13.23 8.83 -2.91
N ALA A 22 -12.55 9.60 -3.77
CA ALA A 22 -11.34 10.33 -3.40
C ALA A 22 -11.62 11.33 -2.27
N ASP A 23 -12.72 12.10 -2.36
CA ASP A 23 -13.16 13.02 -1.31
C ASP A 23 -13.47 12.24 -0.01
N GLY A 24 -14.17 11.11 -0.13
CA GLY A 24 -14.49 10.25 1.01
C GLY A 24 -13.26 9.72 1.72
N ILE A 25 -12.27 9.25 0.99
CA ILE A 25 -11.00 8.75 1.54
C ILE A 25 -10.22 9.88 2.24
N GLN A 26 -10.18 11.08 1.67
CA GLN A 26 -9.55 12.23 2.34
C GLN A 26 -10.24 12.59 3.66
N GLU A 27 -11.57 12.54 3.71
CA GLU A 27 -12.30 12.77 4.97
C GLU A 27 -12.06 11.65 5.99
N VAL A 28 -11.96 10.40 5.54
CA VAL A 28 -11.57 9.28 6.43
C VAL A 28 -10.24 9.55 7.09
N GLN A 29 -9.23 10.04 6.36
CA GLN A 29 -7.92 10.37 6.93
C GLN A 29 -7.97 11.44 8.02
N LYS A 30 -8.81 12.46 7.85
CA LYS A 30 -9.00 13.51 8.87
C LYS A 30 -9.62 12.96 10.16
N ILE A 31 -10.48 11.94 10.03
CA ILE A 31 -11.20 11.32 11.14
C ILE A 31 -10.39 10.18 11.77
N HIS A 32 -9.71 9.41 10.93
CA HIS A 32 -8.94 8.24 11.35
C HIS A 32 -7.64 8.66 12.03
N LYS A 33 -7.54 8.38 13.33
CA LYS A 33 -6.31 8.64 14.07
C LYS A 33 -5.35 7.48 13.98
N ARG A 34 -4.10 7.78 13.66
CA ARG A 34 -3.03 6.79 13.69
C ARG A 34 -2.90 6.19 15.10
N ILE A 35 -2.52 4.92 15.18
CA ILE A 35 -2.42 4.20 16.47
C ILE A 35 -1.48 4.91 17.47
N GLY A 36 -0.39 5.53 16.97
CA GLY A 36 0.52 6.34 17.80
C GLY A 36 -0.17 7.56 18.41
N GLU A 37 -1.02 8.26 17.66
CA GLU A 37 -1.80 9.39 18.17
C GLU A 37 -2.83 8.96 19.22
N LEU A 38 -3.47 7.81 19.00
CA LEU A 38 -4.37 7.23 20.00
C LEU A 38 -3.61 6.83 21.25
N ALA A 39 -2.42 6.22 21.12
CA ALA A 39 -1.57 5.86 22.25
C ALA A 39 -1.19 7.08 23.09
N ILE A 40 -0.83 8.21 22.46
CA ILE A 40 -0.56 9.46 23.17
C ILE A 40 -1.83 9.97 23.86
N ARG A 41 -2.95 10.00 23.14
CA ARG A 41 -4.23 10.52 23.66
C ARG A 41 -4.73 9.76 24.89
N TYR A 42 -4.54 8.45 24.90
CA TYR A 42 -4.94 7.58 26.03
C TYR A 42 -3.85 7.42 27.09
N GLY A 43 -2.71 8.11 26.93
CA GLY A 43 -1.63 8.14 27.92
C GLY A 43 -0.78 6.86 27.97
N TYR A 44 -0.84 6.03 26.94
CA TYR A 44 -0.01 4.83 26.84
C TYR A 44 1.43 5.14 26.41
N LEU A 45 1.60 6.15 25.50
CA LEU A 45 2.92 6.54 25.00
C LEU A 45 3.10 8.05 25.10
N THR A 46 4.37 8.50 25.19
CA THR A 46 4.74 9.91 24.97
C THR A 46 5.00 10.17 23.50
N LYS A 47 5.10 11.45 23.10
CA LYS A 47 5.47 11.83 21.73
C LYS A 47 6.85 11.30 21.36
N GLU A 48 7.79 11.40 22.28
CA GLU A 48 9.18 10.96 22.12
C GLU A 48 9.24 9.44 21.87
N GLN A 49 8.42 8.66 22.60
CA GLN A 49 8.34 7.20 22.41
C GLN A 49 7.75 6.85 21.02
N VAL A 50 6.73 7.57 20.58
CA VAL A 50 6.16 7.39 19.24
C VAL A 50 7.21 7.70 18.17
N GLU A 51 7.97 8.80 18.31
CA GLU A 51 9.06 9.14 17.39
C GLU A 51 10.14 8.06 17.33
N GLN A 52 10.56 7.56 18.51
CA GLN A 52 11.52 6.46 18.58
C GLN A 52 11.03 5.20 17.86
N VAL A 53 9.75 4.86 18.00
CA VAL A 53 9.17 3.71 17.27
C VAL A 53 9.15 3.96 15.75
N HIS A 54 8.91 5.18 15.29
CA HIS A 54 9.01 5.51 13.86
C HIS A 54 10.44 5.34 13.33
N ILE A 55 11.45 5.76 14.10
CA ILE A 55 12.87 5.51 13.75
C ILE A 55 13.14 4.00 13.68
N MET A 56 12.68 3.23 14.68
CA MET A 56 12.82 1.76 14.66
C MET A 56 12.10 1.13 13.46
N GLN A 57 10.99 1.71 12.99
CA GLN A 57 10.29 1.22 11.80
C GLN A 57 11.10 1.44 10.51
N ALA A 58 11.94 2.46 10.45
CA ALA A 58 12.83 2.68 9.32
C ALA A 58 13.97 1.62 9.25
N GLU A 59 14.36 1.07 10.41
CA GLU A 59 15.43 0.08 10.52
C GLU A 59 14.94 -1.37 10.45
N LYS A 60 13.69 -1.61 10.87
CA LYS A 60 13.10 -2.95 10.99
C LYS A 60 11.79 -3.02 10.22
N ASP A 61 11.61 -4.06 9.42
CA ASP A 61 10.33 -4.32 8.73
C ASP A 61 9.29 -4.91 9.71
N LYS A 62 8.89 -4.09 10.69
CA LYS A 62 7.90 -4.45 11.72
C LYS A 62 6.83 -3.37 11.86
N ARG A 63 5.64 -3.79 12.28
CA ARG A 63 4.53 -2.87 12.54
C ARG A 63 4.78 -2.04 13.78
N PHE A 64 4.20 -0.84 13.82
CA PHE A 64 4.27 0.06 14.97
C PHE A 64 3.93 -0.65 16.31
N GLY A 65 2.80 -1.38 16.34
CA GLY A 65 2.37 -2.10 17.55
C GLY A 65 3.34 -3.19 17.98
N GLU A 66 3.97 -3.92 17.05
CA GLU A 66 4.97 -4.95 17.35
C GLU A 66 6.23 -4.32 17.98
N LEU A 67 6.68 -3.20 17.41
CA LEU A 67 7.84 -2.48 17.91
C LEU A 67 7.60 -1.84 19.30
N VAL A 68 6.39 -1.30 19.52
CA VAL A 68 5.98 -0.76 20.83
C VAL A 68 6.05 -1.83 21.91
N VAL A 69 5.57 -3.05 21.62
CA VAL A 69 5.62 -4.18 22.55
C VAL A 69 7.05 -4.70 22.72
N GLU A 70 7.81 -4.82 21.62
CA GLU A 70 9.22 -5.24 21.65
C GLU A 70 10.10 -4.27 22.44
N ALA A 71 9.86 -2.96 22.32
CA ALA A 71 10.54 -1.92 23.08
C ALA A 71 10.10 -1.86 24.57
N GLY A 72 9.09 -2.64 24.95
CA GLY A 72 8.57 -2.65 26.31
C GLY A 72 7.79 -1.38 26.71
N TYR A 73 7.36 -0.58 25.73
CA TYR A 73 6.59 0.63 25.99
C TYR A 73 5.13 0.35 26.34
N MET A 74 4.56 -0.74 25.82
CA MET A 74 3.23 -1.25 26.16
C MET A 74 3.26 -2.77 26.23
N SER A 75 2.34 -3.35 27.00
CA SER A 75 2.07 -4.79 26.94
C SER A 75 1.26 -5.16 25.70
N ALA A 76 1.28 -6.43 25.31
CA ALA A 76 0.45 -6.93 24.21
C ALA A 76 -1.05 -6.71 24.47
N GLU A 77 -1.50 -6.86 25.74
CA GLU A 77 -2.90 -6.64 26.14
C GLU A 77 -3.31 -5.17 26.01
N GLU A 78 -2.43 -4.23 26.36
CA GLU A 78 -2.69 -2.80 26.21
C GLU A 78 -2.74 -2.40 24.75
N MET A 79 -1.86 -2.98 23.90
CA MET A 79 -1.88 -2.75 22.47
C MET A 79 -3.16 -3.30 21.82
N GLU A 80 -3.59 -4.50 22.20
CA GLU A 80 -4.85 -5.09 21.70
C GLU A 80 -6.06 -4.24 22.09
N LYS A 81 -6.09 -3.74 23.33
CA LYS A 81 -7.12 -2.82 23.80
C LYS A 81 -7.10 -1.50 23.00
N LEU A 82 -5.92 -0.95 22.72
CA LEU A 82 -5.79 0.27 21.95
C LEU A 82 -6.26 0.07 20.48
N LEU A 83 -5.90 -1.08 19.88
CA LEU A 83 -6.36 -1.45 18.54
C LEU A 83 -7.89 -1.60 18.49
N SER A 84 -8.53 -2.13 19.52
CA SER A 84 -9.99 -2.25 19.59
C SER A 84 -10.72 -0.90 19.67
N LEU A 85 -10.03 0.17 20.09
CA LEU A 85 -10.55 1.54 20.10
C LEU A 85 -10.41 2.25 18.75
N GLN A 86 -9.57 1.72 17.87
CA GLN A 86 -9.42 2.22 16.52
C GLN A 86 -10.60 1.70 15.67
N LYS A 87 -11.42 2.62 15.17
CA LYS A 87 -12.53 2.24 14.29
C LYS A 87 -11.99 1.65 12.99
N ASN A 88 -12.68 0.67 12.45
CA ASN A 88 -12.34 0.10 11.15
C ASN A 88 -12.49 1.16 10.05
N ASP A 89 -11.47 1.32 9.22
CA ASP A 89 -11.43 2.34 8.15
C ASP A 89 -12.62 2.23 7.21
N TYR A 90 -13.08 1.03 6.89
CA TYR A 90 -14.23 0.81 6.00
C TYR A 90 -15.56 1.26 6.63
N GLU A 91 -15.74 1.12 7.96
CA GLU A 91 -16.92 1.66 8.66
C GLU A 91 -16.90 3.19 8.68
N VAL A 92 -15.71 3.79 8.85
CA VAL A 92 -15.53 5.23 8.77
C VAL A 92 -15.83 5.71 7.36
N LEU A 93 -15.36 4.99 6.31
CA LEU A 93 -15.66 5.31 4.91
C LEU A 93 -17.16 5.22 4.63
N CYS A 94 -17.83 4.15 5.06
CA CYS A 94 -19.29 4.04 4.95
C CYS A 94 -19.99 5.22 5.59
N LYS A 95 -19.57 5.60 6.80
CA LYS A 95 -20.16 6.73 7.51
C LYS A 95 -19.95 8.04 6.77
N VAL A 96 -18.73 8.31 6.29
CA VAL A 96 -18.42 9.55 5.55
C VAL A 96 -19.26 9.65 4.28
N LEU A 97 -19.32 8.58 3.48
CA LEU A 97 -20.08 8.55 2.23
C LEU A 97 -21.60 8.67 2.45
N THR A 98 -22.12 8.16 3.56
CA THR A 98 -23.53 8.28 3.90
C THR A 98 -23.88 9.65 4.49
N ASP A 99 -23.04 10.21 5.35
CA ASP A 99 -23.24 11.54 5.95
C ASP A 99 -23.15 12.66 4.88
N SER A 100 -22.33 12.47 3.84
CA SER A 100 -22.25 13.37 2.68
C SER A 100 -23.36 13.17 1.65
N GLY A 101 -24.24 12.18 1.83
CA GLY A 101 -25.36 11.89 0.93
C GLY A 101 -24.95 11.27 -0.42
N VAL A 102 -23.72 10.79 -0.55
CA VAL A 102 -23.21 10.14 -1.78
C VAL A 102 -23.89 8.80 -2.01
N ILE A 103 -24.07 8.02 -0.95
CA ILE A 103 -24.74 6.71 -0.98
C ILE A 103 -25.73 6.59 0.18
N SER A 104 -26.79 5.81 0.01
CA SER A 104 -27.69 5.54 1.14
C SER A 104 -27.00 4.64 2.18
N LYS A 105 -27.41 4.78 3.45
CA LYS A 105 -26.88 3.92 4.51
C LYS A 105 -27.13 2.44 4.23
N ALA A 106 -28.32 2.11 3.71
CA ALA A 106 -28.70 0.74 3.39
C ALA A 106 -27.79 0.15 2.29
N ASP A 107 -27.59 0.90 1.20
CA ASP A 107 -26.75 0.42 0.07
C ASP A 107 -25.28 0.28 0.48
N CYS A 108 -24.73 1.21 1.31
CA CYS A 108 -23.35 1.11 1.77
C CYS A 108 -23.11 -0.11 2.66
N TYR A 109 -24.01 -0.37 3.61
CA TYR A 109 -23.86 -1.54 4.47
C TYR A 109 -24.15 -2.86 3.73
N HIS A 110 -25.06 -2.87 2.78
CA HIS A 110 -25.25 -4.03 1.90
C HIS A 110 -24.01 -4.32 1.07
N ALA A 111 -23.42 -3.27 0.47
CA ALA A 111 -22.16 -3.42 -0.27
C ALA A 111 -20.99 -3.87 0.63
N LEU A 112 -20.97 -3.44 1.89
CA LEU A 112 -19.97 -3.89 2.87
C LEU A 112 -20.15 -5.38 3.20
N ASP A 113 -21.39 -5.82 3.44
CA ASP A 113 -21.69 -7.24 3.69
C ASP A 113 -21.32 -8.11 2.49
N ASP A 114 -21.63 -7.66 1.26
CA ASP A 114 -21.23 -8.35 0.02
C ASP A 114 -19.71 -8.42 -0.14
N PHE A 115 -19.00 -7.33 0.17
CA PHE A 115 -17.54 -7.28 0.15
C PHE A 115 -16.93 -8.25 1.16
N MET A 116 -17.45 -8.24 2.40
CA MET A 116 -16.98 -9.12 3.48
C MET A 116 -17.22 -10.60 3.13
N ALA A 117 -18.41 -10.91 2.60
CA ALA A 117 -18.75 -12.27 2.18
C ALA A 117 -17.88 -12.75 1.00
N LYS A 118 -17.70 -11.89 -0.04
CA LYS A 118 -16.88 -12.18 -1.22
C LYS A 118 -15.45 -12.58 -0.85
N TYR A 119 -14.83 -11.83 0.07
CA TYR A 119 -13.43 -12.01 0.46
C TYR A 119 -13.27 -12.80 1.76
N LYS A 120 -14.34 -13.42 2.28
CA LYS A 120 -14.36 -14.24 3.51
C LYS A 120 -13.76 -13.53 4.72
N LEU A 121 -14.14 -12.25 4.89
CA LEU A 121 -13.59 -11.37 5.91
C LEU A 121 -14.37 -11.38 7.24
N GLU A 122 -15.32 -12.26 7.42
CA GLU A 122 -16.36 -12.25 8.47
C GLU A 122 -15.87 -12.27 9.92
N ASP A 123 -14.58 -12.44 10.18
CA ASP A 123 -14.01 -12.49 11.54
C ASP A 123 -12.86 -11.50 11.76
N ILE A 124 -12.93 -10.29 11.16
CA ILE A 124 -11.82 -9.31 11.18
C ILE A 124 -11.46 -8.85 12.61
N ASP A 125 -12.41 -8.84 13.53
CA ASP A 125 -12.24 -8.18 14.84
C ASP A 125 -11.40 -9.00 15.85
N LYS A 126 -10.97 -10.20 15.52
CA LYS A 126 -10.47 -11.12 16.55
C LYS A 126 -8.96 -11.35 16.63
N LEU A 127 -8.09 -11.00 15.65
CA LEU A 127 -6.65 -11.29 15.82
C LEU A 127 -5.73 -10.49 14.87
N SER A 128 -4.75 -9.78 15.39
CA SER A 128 -3.74 -9.01 14.63
C SER A 128 -2.90 -9.88 13.67
N LEU A 129 -2.61 -11.12 14.01
CA LEU A 129 -1.96 -12.13 13.14
C LEU A 129 -2.85 -12.56 11.97
N LEU A 130 -4.17 -12.63 12.16
CA LEU A 130 -5.14 -12.92 11.10
C LEU A 130 -5.31 -11.76 10.10
N GLN A 131 -5.02 -10.51 10.49
CA GLN A 131 -5.10 -9.38 9.56
C GLN A 131 -4.12 -9.49 8.40
N THR A 132 -2.88 -9.93 8.63
CA THR A 132 -1.89 -10.13 7.56
C THR A 132 -2.35 -11.22 6.60
N THR A 133 -2.80 -12.34 7.13
CA THR A 133 -3.32 -13.46 6.33
C THR A 133 -4.54 -13.03 5.49
N LYS A 134 -5.45 -12.23 6.07
CA LYS A 134 -6.64 -11.74 5.36
C LYS A 134 -6.30 -10.70 4.29
N ILE A 135 -5.32 -9.83 4.52
CA ILE A 135 -4.82 -8.91 3.51
C ILE A 135 -4.21 -9.69 2.33
N ASN A 136 -3.43 -10.73 2.61
CA ASN A 136 -2.87 -11.58 1.57
C ASN A 136 -3.96 -12.28 0.76
N ILE A 137 -5.01 -12.81 1.41
CA ILE A 137 -6.17 -13.40 0.74
C ILE A 137 -6.86 -12.36 -0.15
N LEU A 138 -7.10 -11.16 0.39
CA LEU A 138 -7.74 -10.08 -0.35
C LEU A 138 -6.93 -9.67 -1.59
N ILE A 139 -5.61 -9.53 -1.47
CA ILE A 139 -4.73 -9.19 -2.60
C ILE A 139 -4.72 -10.33 -3.62
N ASN A 140 -4.61 -11.59 -3.17
CA ASN A 140 -4.64 -12.75 -4.05
C ASN A 140 -5.96 -12.91 -4.82
N ASP A 141 -7.10 -12.59 -4.19
CA ASP A 141 -8.41 -12.64 -4.87
C ASP A 141 -8.66 -11.39 -5.75
N PHE A 142 -7.99 -10.27 -5.42
CA PHE A 142 -8.16 -9.02 -6.15
C PHE A 142 -7.32 -8.99 -7.42
N PHE A 143 -6.07 -9.46 -7.41
CA PHE A 143 -5.17 -9.45 -8.56
C PHE A 143 -5.03 -10.84 -9.19
N ASP A 144 -4.93 -10.89 -10.51
CA ASP A 144 -4.66 -12.10 -11.27
C ASP A 144 -3.32 -11.97 -12.02
N LEU A 145 -2.28 -12.54 -11.46
CA LEU A 145 -0.93 -12.55 -12.02
C LEU A 145 -0.53 -13.91 -12.59
N THR A 146 -1.50 -14.78 -12.90
CA THR A 146 -1.24 -16.15 -13.37
C THR A 146 -0.49 -16.23 -14.70
N GLY A 147 -0.41 -15.11 -15.45
CA GLY A 147 0.42 -15.01 -16.65
C GLY A 147 1.91 -14.85 -16.42
N LEU A 148 2.37 -14.62 -15.17
CA LEU A 148 3.79 -14.57 -14.80
C LEU A 148 4.28 -15.90 -14.28
N GLU A 149 5.52 -16.25 -14.61
CA GLU A 149 6.21 -17.34 -13.94
C GLU A 149 6.43 -16.98 -12.46
N ASN A 150 6.21 -17.93 -11.56
CA ASN A 150 6.30 -17.70 -10.11
C ASN A 150 5.31 -16.61 -9.60
N SER A 151 4.08 -16.63 -10.10
CA SER A 151 3.04 -15.65 -9.73
C SER A 151 2.86 -15.49 -8.21
N GLU A 152 3.07 -16.55 -7.41
CA GLU A 152 3.04 -16.50 -5.94
C GLU A 152 4.09 -15.55 -5.35
N ILE A 153 5.28 -15.47 -5.96
CA ILE A 153 6.34 -14.55 -5.54
C ILE A 153 5.93 -13.10 -5.87
N PHE A 154 5.33 -12.89 -7.05
CA PHE A 154 4.81 -11.57 -7.42
C PHE A 154 3.64 -11.13 -6.53
N MET A 155 2.81 -12.06 -6.03
CA MET A 155 1.77 -11.73 -5.05
C MET A 155 2.36 -11.28 -3.71
N LYS A 156 3.45 -11.91 -3.24
CA LYS A 156 4.20 -11.44 -2.06
C LYS A 156 4.80 -10.05 -2.33
N TYR A 157 5.34 -9.84 -3.53
CA TYR A 157 5.84 -8.52 -3.97
C TYR A 157 4.74 -7.44 -3.87
N LEU A 158 3.56 -7.68 -4.43
CA LEU A 158 2.45 -6.73 -4.36
C LEU A 158 1.96 -6.48 -2.93
N THR A 159 1.91 -7.53 -2.11
CA THR A 159 1.54 -7.37 -0.69
C THR A 159 2.50 -6.43 0.03
N LEU A 160 3.81 -6.62 -0.19
CA LEU A 160 4.84 -5.75 0.36
C LEU A 160 4.74 -4.33 -0.22
N LEU A 161 4.45 -4.19 -1.52
CA LEU A 161 4.28 -2.89 -2.19
C LEU A 161 3.16 -2.07 -1.50
N PHE A 162 1.99 -2.65 -1.28
CA PHE A 162 0.90 -1.96 -0.59
C PHE A 162 1.21 -1.63 0.87
N ASN A 163 1.97 -2.48 1.55
CA ASN A 163 2.47 -2.18 2.90
C ASN A 163 3.43 -0.98 2.88
N ASN A 164 4.36 -0.92 1.92
CA ASN A 164 5.32 0.17 1.79
C ASN A 164 4.65 1.48 1.33
N ILE A 165 3.67 1.42 0.41
CA ILE A 165 2.85 2.57 0.05
C ILE A 165 2.15 3.12 1.30
N THR A 166 1.50 2.27 2.08
CA THR A 166 0.80 2.66 3.31
C THR A 166 1.74 3.32 4.33
N ARG A 167 2.98 2.84 4.40
CA ARG A 167 3.99 3.28 5.37
C ARG A 167 4.67 4.58 4.97
N PHE A 168 5.05 4.71 3.71
CA PHE A 168 5.96 5.77 3.25
C PHE A 168 5.26 6.84 2.40
N ILE A 169 4.14 6.52 1.73
CA ILE A 169 3.43 7.47 0.86
C ILE A 169 2.14 7.95 1.50
N GLY A 170 1.35 7.02 2.05
CA GLY A 170 0.10 7.35 2.74
C GLY A 170 -0.96 6.27 2.62
N THR A 171 -2.07 6.47 3.31
CA THR A 171 -3.21 5.54 3.36
C THR A 171 -4.37 5.97 2.46
N ASP A 172 -4.24 7.10 1.74
CA ASP A 172 -5.27 7.72 0.89
C ASP A 172 -5.18 7.28 -0.56
N PHE A 173 -5.06 5.99 -0.79
CA PHE A 173 -5.01 5.44 -2.13
C PHE A 173 -6.15 4.48 -2.40
N THR A 174 -6.42 4.25 -3.69
CA THR A 174 -7.33 3.22 -4.18
C THR A 174 -6.59 2.37 -5.20
N PRO A 175 -6.41 1.06 -4.96
CA PRO A 175 -5.82 0.16 -5.96
C PRO A 175 -6.85 -0.13 -7.05
N TYR A 176 -6.42 -0.11 -8.31
CA TYR A 176 -7.23 -0.59 -9.43
C TYR A 176 -6.74 -1.96 -9.88
N LYS A 177 -7.62 -2.66 -10.63
CA LYS A 177 -7.28 -3.94 -11.26
C LYS A 177 -6.03 -3.78 -12.14
N GLU A 178 -5.18 -4.80 -12.11
CA GLU A 178 -4.06 -4.92 -13.03
C GLU A 178 -4.53 -5.00 -14.48
N PHE A 179 -3.66 -4.59 -15.38
CA PHE A 179 -3.85 -4.78 -16.81
C PHE A 179 -2.53 -5.17 -17.49
N LEU A 180 -2.64 -5.80 -18.65
CA LEU A 180 -1.46 -6.14 -19.46
C LEU A 180 -0.96 -4.91 -20.20
N MET A 181 0.28 -4.55 -19.95
CA MET A 181 0.99 -3.49 -20.65
C MET A 181 1.69 -4.08 -21.89
N LYS A 182 1.39 -3.53 -23.08
CA LYS A 182 1.89 -4.08 -24.36
C LYS A 182 2.99 -3.24 -25.01
N GLU A 183 3.18 -2.05 -24.51
CA GLU A 183 4.14 -1.07 -25.05
C GLU A 183 4.63 -0.15 -23.93
N PRO A 184 5.83 0.42 -24.04
CA PRO A 184 6.33 1.39 -23.09
C PRO A 184 5.45 2.64 -23.08
N THR A 185 5.47 3.37 -21.97
CA THR A 185 4.83 4.68 -21.83
C THR A 185 5.78 5.78 -22.26
N ASP A 186 5.23 6.94 -22.65
CA ASP A 186 5.95 8.19 -22.88
C ASP A 186 6.12 9.02 -21.59
N GLN A 187 5.54 8.56 -20.48
CA GLN A 187 5.71 9.18 -19.18
C GLN A 187 7.07 8.81 -18.56
N ARG A 188 7.47 9.54 -17.54
CA ARG A 188 8.69 9.24 -16.80
C ARG A 188 8.59 7.87 -16.14
N PHE A 189 9.53 7.02 -16.50
CA PHE A 189 9.56 5.61 -16.16
C PHE A 189 10.80 5.28 -15.32
N PHE A 190 10.58 4.73 -14.14
CA PHE A 190 11.62 4.29 -13.23
C PHE A 190 11.63 2.78 -13.14
N SER A 191 12.77 2.17 -13.27
CA SER A 191 12.88 0.71 -13.21
C SER A 191 14.08 0.25 -12.39
N GLN A 192 13.95 -0.94 -11.83
CA GLN A 192 15.02 -1.67 -11.17
C GLN A 192 14.87 -3.16 -11.46
N LYS A 193 15.99 -3.82 -11.77
CA LYS A 193 16.02 -5.26 -11.99
C LYS A 193 16.40 -5.99 -10.72
N ILE A 194 15.65 -7.03 -10.41
CA ILE A 194 15.92 -8.03 -9.38
C ILE A 194 16.54 -9.23 -10.09
N VAL A 195 17.67 -9.73 -9.62
CA VAL A 195 18.40 -10.84 -10.25
C VAL A 195 18.79 -11.89 -9.21
N GLY A 196 18.86 -13.15 -9.63
CA GLY A 196 19.21 -14.28 -8.78
C GLY A 196 18.37 -15.51 -9.11
N GLU A 197 18.03 -16.30 -8.10
CA GLU A 197 17.16 -17.48 -8.24
C GLU A 197 15.74 -17.13 -8.72
N PHE A 198 15.32 -15.90 -8.51
CA PHE A 198 14.16 -15.27 -9.11
C PHE A 198 14.60 -13.97 -9.79
N SER A 199 14.22 -13.77 -11.04
CA SER A 199 14.56 -12.56 -11.78
C SER A 199 13.30 -11.84 -12.28
N ALA A 200 13.23 -10.54 -11.97
CA ALA A 200 12.06 -9.73 -12.29
C ALA A 200 12.45 -8.27 -12.57
N HIS A 201 11.60 -7.60 -13.33
CA HIS A 201 11.60 -6.15 -13.45
C HIS A 201 10.53 -5.57 -12.51
N SER A 202 10.95 -4.60 -11.72
CA SER A 202 10.13 -3.76 -10.87
C SER A 202 10.22 -2.35 -11.39
N ALA A 203 9.09 -1.72 -11.70
CA ALA A 203 9.10 -0.36 -12.23
C ALA A 203 7.87 0.45 -11.78
N CYS A 204 7.94 1.76 -11.93
CA CYS A 204 6.79 2.64 -11.81
C CYS A 204 6.87 3.81 -12.78
N TYR A 205 5.71 4.37 -13.13
CA TYR A 205 5.61 5.58 -13.94
C TYR A 205 4.38 6.41 -13.51
N ALA A 206 4.45 7.71 -13.76
CA ALA A 206 3.34 8.63 -13.58
C ALA A 206 3.63 9.96 -14.30
N SER A 207 2.67 10.89 -14.28
CA SER A 207 2.94 12.27 -14.71
C SER A 207 3.93 12.96 -13.78
N GLU A 208 4.63 13.99 -14.27
CA GLU A 208 5.60 14.73 -13.45
C GLU A 208 4.97 15.29 -12.17
N GLU A 209 3.77 15.87 -12.26
CA GLU A 209 3.06 16.41 -11.09
C GLU A 209 2.79 15.32 -10.05
N THR A 210 2.42 14.12 -10.50
CA THR A 210 2.18 12.98 -9.61
C THR A 210 3.46 12.48 -8.97
N LEU A 211 4.58 12.43 -9.71
CA LEU A 211 5.89 12.04 -9.18
C LEU A 211 6.43 13.05 -8.17
N ILE A 212 6.28 14.36 -8.42
CA ILE A 212 6.64 15.42 -7.48
C ILE A 212 5.87 15.23 -6.15
N ALA A 213 4.55 15.02 -6.23
CA ALA A 213 3.73 14.83 -5.04
C ALA A 213 4.05 13.52 -4.31
N MET A 214 4.34 12.43 -5.04
CA MET A 214 4.77 11.16 -4.45
C MET A 214 6.11 11.30 -3.73
N ALA A 215 7.09 11.93 -4.39
CA ALA A 215 8.42 12.18 -3.84
C ALA A 215 8.34 13.08 -2.59
N SER A 216 7.51 14.13 -2.62
CA SER A 216 7.31 15.02 -1.47
C SER A 216 6.78 14.27 -0.26
N ARG A 217 5.85 13.32 -0.45
CA ARG A 217 5.34 12.49 0.65
C ARG A 217 6.37 11.50 1.17
N TYR A 218 7.14 10.89 0.24
CA TYR A 218 8.16 9.91 0.59
C TYR A 218 9.32 10.52 1.38
N ALA A 219 9.82 11.69 0.92
CA ALA A 219 10.92 12.40 1.56
C ALA A 219 10.49 13.22 2.80
N GLU A 220 9.17 13.36 3.04
CA GLU A 220 8.60 14.28 4.04
C GLU A 220 9.07 15.74 3.83
N GLU A 221 9.31 16.13 2.56
CA GLU A 221 9.78 17.44 2.12
C GLU A 221 8.93 17.94 0.95
N GLU A 222 8.72 19.26 0.86
CA GLU A 222 7.92 19.86 -0.22
C GLU A 222 8.77 20.10 -1.46
N PHE A 223 8.51 19.36 -2.54
CA PHE A 223 9.08 19.61 -3.87
C PHE A 223 8.06 20.34 -4.74
N THR A 224 8.50 21.35 -5.48
CA THR A 224 7.63 22.20 -6.33
C THR A 224 7.88 22.00 -7.83
N GLU A 225 8.99 21.39 -8.20
CA GLU A 225 9.39 21.13 -9.59
C GLU A 225 10.06 19.75 -9.70
N TYR A 226 10.08 19.20 -10.90
CA TYR A 226 10.74 17.93 -11.16
C TYR A 226 12.24 18.16 -11.33
N ASP A 227 13.03 17.67 -10.38
CA ASP A 227 14.47 17.82 -10.33
C ASP A 227 15.17 16.49 -9.93
N GLU A 228 16.48 16.57 -9.68
CA GLU A 228 17.29 15.43 -9.26
C GLU A 228 16.88 14.86 -7.89
N TYR A 229 16.28 15.66 -7.00
CA TYR A 229 15.82 15.21 -5.69
C TYR A 229 14.53 14.40 -5.81
N VAL A 230 13.61 14.83 -6.69
CA VAL A 230 12.40 14.04 -7.02
C VAL A 230 12.81 12.71 -7.65
N GLN A 231 13.71 12.74 -8.63
CA GLN A 231 14.25 11.53 -9.28
C GLN A 231 14.88 10.59 -8.25
N ALA A 232 15.76 11.10 -7.39
CA ALA A 232 16.42 10.33 -6.34
C ALA A 232 15.41 9.70 -5.38
N SER A 233 14.39 10.45 -4.96
CA SER A 233 13.34 9.98 -4.04
C SER A 233 12.54 8.81 -4.64
N ILE A 234 12.17 8.87 -5.92
CA ILE A 234 11.45 7.77 -6.59
C ILE A 234 12.36 6.54 -6.75
N CYS A 235 13.62 6.74 -7.15
CA CYS A 235 14.61 5.67 -7.22
C CYS A 235 14.84 5.02 -5.85
N ASP A 236 14.92 5.82 -4.79
CA ASP A 236 15.12 5.34 -3.42
C ASP A 236 13.91 4.54 -2.92
N PHE A 237 12.68 5.00 -3.19
CA PHE A 237 11.47 4.23 -2.89
C PHE A 237 11.48 2.85 -3.56
N LEU A 238 11.83 2.77 -4.86
CA LEU A 238 11.94 1.48 -5.56
C LEU A 238 13.03 0.61 -4.95
N ASN A 239 14.20 1.19 -4.68
CA ASN A 239 15.33 0.47 -4.11
C ASN A 239 15.04 -0.03 -2.70
N LEU A 240 14.39 0.77 -1.87
CA LEU A 240 13.94 0.39 -0.53
C LEU A 240 12.92 -0.75 -0.61
N HIS A 241 11.90 -0.63 -1.45
CA HIS A 241 10.88 -1.67 -1.61
C HIS A 241 11.49 -2.99 -2.08
N ASN A 242 12.31 -2.96 -3.13
CA ASN A 242 12.95 -4.14 -3.67
C ASN A 242 14.01 -4.72 -2.70
N GLY A 243 14.70 -3.88 -1.94
CA GLY A 243 15.62 -4.30 -0.89
C GLY A 243 14.93 -5.08 0.23
N ILE A 244 13.80 -4.57 0.74
CA ILE A 244 13.00 -5.31 1.73
C ILE A 244 12.47 -6.61 1.12
N PHE A 245 12.04 -6.59 -0.15
CA PHE A 245 11.58 -7.78 -0.84
C PHE A 245 12.67 -8.86 -0.93
N THR A 246 13.92 -8.50 -1.30
CA THR A 246 15.02 -9.48 -1.37
C THR A 246 15.34 -10.09 0.00
N VAL A 247 15.31 -9.29 1.07
CA VAL A 247 15.49 -9.77 2.44
C VAL A 247 14.37 -10.72 2.85
N ASN A 248 13.11 -10.39 2.53
CA ASN A 248 11.97 -11.26 2.84
C ASN A 248 12.05 -12.58 2.08
N MET A 249 12.46 -12.57 0.80
CA MET A 249 12.65 -13.79 0.02
C MET A 249 13.78 -14.66 0.57
N SER A 250 14.87 -14.07 1.02
CA SER A 250 15.95 -14.80 1.69
C SER A 250 15.46 -15.46 2.99
N ASN A 251 14.70 -14.74 3.82
CA ASN A 251 14.24 -15.25 5.10
C ASN A 251 13.12 -16.31 4.96
N GLU A 252 12.18 -16.12 4.03
CA GLU A 252 11.00 -16.98 3.90
C GLU A 252 11.21 -18.16 2.96
N MET A 253 11.96 -17.97 1.88
CA MET A 253 12.11 -18.92 0.79
C MET A 253 13.56 -19.38 0.57
N GLN A 254 14.51 -18.84 1.35
CA GLN A 254 15.96 -19.12 1.24
C GLN A 254 16.51 -18.79 -0.16
N MET A 255 15.93 -17.79 -0.83
CA MET A 255 16.38 -17.35 -2.15
C MET A 255 17.43 -16.26 -2.02
N GLU A 256 18.52 -16.37 -2.78
CA GLU A 256 19.53 -15.32 -2.89
C GLU A 256 19.21 -14.41 -4.08
N LEU A 257 18.83 -13.17 -3.76
CA LEU A 257 18.50 -12.15 -4.72
C LEU A 257 19.38 -10.92 -4.53
N THR A 258 19.73 -10.27 -5.65
CA THR A 258 20.47 -9.01 -5.67
C THR A 258 19.73 -7.99 -6.54
N LEU A 259 20.05 -6.72 -6.36
CA LEU A 259 19.42 -5.62 -7.09
C LEU A 259 20.45 -4.95 -8.02
N GLU A 260 20.05 -4.69 -9.25
CA GLU A 260 20.75 -3.72 -10.08
C GLU A 260 20.40 -2.29 -9.62
N PRO A 261 21.20 -1.27 -9.93
CA PRO A 261 20.85 0.11 -9.61
C PRO A 261 19.51 0.51 -10.25
N PRO A 262 18.64 1.26 -9.54
CA PRO A 262 17.46 1.83 -10.17
C PRO A 262 17.84 2.92 -11.17
N ALA A 263 17.07 3.05 -12.24
CA ALA A 263 17.31 4.03 -13.28
C ALA A 263 15.99 4.66 -13.78
N GLU A 264 16.07 5.94 -14.15
CA GLU A 264 15.01 6.65 -14.88
C GLU A 264 15.20 6.45 -16.38
N ASN A 265 14.09 6.20 -17.10
CA ASN A 265 14.03 6.06 -18.56
C ASN A 265 14.92 4.96 -19.17
N ASP A 266 15.42 4.05 -18.35
CA ASP A 266 16.11 2.84 -18.78
C ASP A 266 15.17 1.64 -18.67
N CYS A 267 14.31 1.48 -19.68
CA CYS A 267 13.32 0.41 -19.70
C CYS A 267 13.90 -0.83 -20.40
N GLN A 268 14.37 -1.79 -19.61
CA GLN A 268 14.85 -3.09 -20.09
C GLN A 268 13.75 -4.17 -20.15
N ILE A 269 12.48 -3.78 -20.00
CA ILE A 269 11.33 -4.69 -19.99
C ILE A 269 11.02 -5.11 -21.42
N ASP A 270 10.91 -6.42 -21.67
CA ASP A 270 10.46 -6.99 -22.92
C ASP A 270 8.93 -7.05 -22.98
N PHE A 271 8.31 -6.07 -23.63
CA PHE A 271 6.84 -5.99 -23.78
C PHE A 271 6.25 -7.04 -24.73
N SER A 272 7.05 -7.88 -25.36
CA SER A 272 6.54 -9.07 -26.06
C SER A 272 6.15 -10.20 -25.11
N LYS A 273 6.64 -10.15 -23.86
CA LYS A 273 6.28 -11.05 -22.78
C LYS A 273 5.11 -10.48 -21.95
N THR A 274 4.69 -11.23 -20.95
CA THR A 274 3.65 -10.80 -20.01
C THR A 274 4.22 -9.71 -19.08
N VAL A 275 3.65 -8.52 -19.19
CA VAL A 275 3.96 -7.37 -18.32
C VAL A 275 2.66 -6.90 -17.70
N TYR A 276 2.58 -6.94 -16.38
CA TYR A 276 1.43 -6.41 -15.66
C TYR A 276 1.70 -5.00 -15.15
N CYS A 277 0.69 -4.17 -15.26
CA CYS A 277 0.64 -2.83 -14.68
C CYS A 277 -0.45 -2.78 -13.63
N VAL A 278 -0.11 -2.32 -12.43
CA VAL A 278 -1.01 -2.16 -11.28
C VAL A 278 -1.18 -0.67 -11.01
N PRO A 279 -2.31 -0.06 -11.39
CA PRO A 279 -2.58 1.34 -11.09
C PRO A 279 -2.94 1.53 -9.62
N VAL A 280 -2.37 2.54 -8.99
CA VAL A 280 -2.70 2.98 -7.64
C VAL A 280 -3.05 4.46 -7.69
N ASN A 281 -4.32 4.77 -7.47
CA ASN A 281 -4.82 6.14 -7.52
C ASN A 281 -4.72 6.80 -6.15
N PHE A 282 -4.07 7.96 -6.12
CA PHE A 282 -3.96 8.85 -4.97
C PHE A 282 -4.74 10.15 -5.25
N PRO A 283 -5.01 10.99 -4.24
CA PRO A 283 -5.61 12.32 -4.47
C PRO A 283 -4.79 13.24 -5.38
N PHE A 284 -3.48 13.00 -5.45
CA PHE A 284 -2.55 13.78 -6.29
C PHE A 284 -2.31 13.17 -7.69
N GLY A 285 -2.91 12.02 -8.00
CA GLY A 285 -2.77 11.38 -9.31
C GLY A 285 -2.60 9.86 -9.21
N THR A 286 -2.46 9.20 -10.36
CA THR A 286 -2.29 7.75 -10.45
C THR A 286 -0.83 7.40 -10.68
N VAL A 287 -0.27 6.56 -9.81
CA VAL A 287 1.03 5.91 -10.00
C VAL A 287 0.78 4.49 -10.53
N TYR A 288 1.49 4.15 -11.56
CA TYR A 288 1.41 2.84 -12.22
C TYR A 288 2.63 2.02 -11.85
N PHE A 289 2.45 0.92 -11.14
CA PHE A 289 3.51 -0.02 -10.80
C PHE A 289 3.54 -1.16 -11.82
N VAL A 290 4.72 -1.42 -12.38
CA VAL A 290 4.91 -2.41 -13.45
C VAL A 290 5.76 -3.57 -12.94
N ILE A 291 5.32 -4.78 -13.22
CA ILE A 291 5.98 -6.02 -12.85
C ILE A 291 6.03 -6.98 -14.03
N ALA A 292 7.19 -7.58 -14.23
CA ALA A 292 7.41 -8.57 -15.29
C ALA A 292 8.52 -9.55 -14.90
N ASN A 293 8.51 -10.75 -15.50
CA ASN A 293 9.69 -11.60 -15.47
C ASN A 293 10.84 -10.97 -16.29
N ALA A 294 12.07 -11.07 -15.80
CA ALA A 294 13.26 -10.56 -16.51
C ALA A 294 13.78 -11.52 -17.59
#